data_c48aadfea8c47b279610a466de2c69fc
#
_entry.id   c48aadfea8c47b279610a466de2c69fc
#
_cell.length_a   1.000
_cell.length_b   1.000
_cell.length_c   1.000
_cell.angle_alpha   90.00
_cell.angle_beta   90.00
_cell.angle_gamma   90.00
#
_symmetry.space_group_name_H-M   'P 1'
#
loop_
_entity.id
_entity.type
_entity.pdbx_description
1 polymer ?
#
loop_
_entity_poly.entity_id
_entity_poly.type
_entity_poly.pdbx_seq_one_letter_code
_entity_poly.pdbx_strand_id
1 'polypeptide(L)'
;MRIKTTLSLLIFTAILLSGCMYPDKERSQNELPYIDQIQSVQAAVDSFKKDNGGILPIKTRDATTPIFQKYPIDFKKLTPKYLAEPPGNAYENGGVFQYVLVDAETKPTVKLFDLRISETIQDIKLRIKANGYPPYKKRLANNVYSIDFKKLGYEKPPYAVSPFTNQNLPFVVTGDAEVYVDYRSDLYQAIKKQGVPPKVGEDIRPILVKDSMFVPAYSLPYTLDPETKEPVFSDIKIPTTPN
;
A
#
# COMPACT_ATOMS: atom_id res chain seq x y z
N MET A 1 20.83 24.82 54.04
CA MET A 1 20.04 25.55 53.02
C MET A 1 20.47 25.24 51.59
N ARG A 2 21.72 24.94 51.27
CA ARG A 2 22.23 24.67 49.92
C ARG A 2 21.74 23.34 49.28
N ILE A 3 21.51 22.27 50.05
CA ILE A 3 21.07 20.96 49.56
C ILE A 3 19.63 20.99 49.04
N LYS A 4 18.74 21.77 49.66
CA LYS A 4 17.35 21.87 49.20
C LYS A 4 17.20 22.62 47.88
N THR A 5 18.07 23.61 47.62
CA THR A 5 18.06 24.37 46.36
C THR A 5 18.65 23.57 45.21
N THR A 6 19.70 22.74 45.44
CA THR A 6 20.24 21.85 44.41
C THR A 6 19.28 20.72 44.04
N LEU A 7 18.55 20.17 45.04
CA LEU A 7 17.55 19.13 44.76
C LEU A 7 16.35 19.68 43.97
N SER A 8 15.90 20.93 44.28
CA SER A 8 14.83 21.60 43.56
C SER A 8 15.23 21.92 42.09
N LEU A 9 16.50 22.30 41.86
CA LEU A 9 17.02 22.56 40.51
C LEU A 9 17.09 21.27 39.67
N LEU A 10 17.48 20.15 40.30
CA LEU A 10 17.58 18.86 39.62
C LEU A 10 16.21 18.32 39.18
N ILE A 11 15.16 18.51 40.04
CA ILE A 11 13.78 18.12 39.70
C ILE A 11 13.22 18.99 38.59
N PHE A 12 13.53 20.30 38.58
CA PHE A 12 13.09 21.19 37.52
C PHE A 12 13.73 20.88 36.17
N THR A 13 15.00 20.47 36.16
CA THR A 13 15.71 20.07 34.94
C THR A 13 15.17 18.73 34.38
N ALA A 14 14.76 17.80 35.25
CA ALA A 14 14.18 16.52 34.83
C ALA A 14 12.80 16.68 34.17
N ILE A 15 12.02 17.70 34.59
CA ILE A 15 10.70 18.00 33.96
C ILE A 15 10.87 18.61 32.57
N LEU A 16 11.98 19.33 32.33
CA LEU A 16 12.25 19.91 31.00
C LEU A 16 12.76 18.90 29.97
N LEU A 17 13.24 17.71 30.40
CA LEU A 17 13.68 16.63 29.50
C LEU A 17 12.57 15.64 29.11
N SER A 18 11.35 15.77 29.68
CA SER A 18 10.21 14.95 29.26
C SER A 18 9.55 15.43 27.95
N GLY A 19 10.22 16.32 27.21
CA GLY A 19 9.80 16.79 25.91
C GLY A 19 9.89 15.71 24.84
N CYS A 20 8.74 15.38 24.27
CA CYS A 20 8.58 14.74 22.95
C CYS A 20 8.93 13.25 22.82
N MET A 21 8.30 12.40 23.60
CA MET A 21 7.83 11.15 23.03
C MET A 21 6.49 11.42 22.34
N TYR A 22 6.56 11.99 21.13
CA TYR A 22 5.40 12.05 20.24
C TYR A 22 5.12 10.61 19.78
N PRO A 23 3.96 10.01 20.08
CA PRO A 23 3.68 8.63 19.72
C PRO A 23 3.72 8.48 18.19
N ASP A 24 4.50 7.54 17.68
CA ASP A 24 4.59 7.24 16.23
C ASP A 24 3.22 6.97 15.58
N LYS A 25 2.22 6.62 16.38
CA LYS A 25 0.83 6.43 15.94
C LYS A 25 0.13 7.72 15.50
N GLU A 26 0.48 8.88 16.05
CA GLU A 26 -0.13 10.14 15.62
C GLU A 26 0.57 10.76 14.41
N ARG A 27 1.84 10.42 14.18
CA ARG A 27 2.54 10.81 12.96
C ARG A 27 1.88 10.22 11.72
N SER A 28 1.42 8.97 11.80
CA SER A 28 0.77 8.29 10.68
C SER A 28 -0.62 8.83 10.34
N GLN A 29 -1.32 9.49 11.27
CA GLN A 29 -2.61 10.12 11.01
C GLN A 29 -2.48 11.49 10.33
N ASN A 30 -1.34 12.16 10.48
CA ASN A 30 -1.07 13.46 9.84
C ASN A 30 -0.47 13.33 8.43
N GLU A 31 -0.20 12.12 7.95
CA GLU A 31 0.38 11.84 6.63
C GLU A 31 -0.67 11.44 5.58
N LEU A 32 -1.93 11.85 5.77
CA LEU A 32 -2.93 11.67 4.71
C LEU A 32 -2.48 12.44 3.46
N PRO A 33 -2.53 11.82 2.28
CA PRO A 33 -2.17 12.51 1.04
C PRO A 33 -3.17 13.63 0.82
N TYR A 34 -2.67 14.85 0.69
CA TYR A 34 -3.49 15.99 0.33
C TYR A 34 -3.90 15.87 -1.13
N ILE A 35 -5.19 16.07 -1.40
CA ILE A 35 -5.74 16.05 -2.77
C ILE A 35 -4.94 16.99 -3.69
N ASP A 36 -4.57 18.14 -3.19
CA ASP A 36 -3.80 19.15 -3.94
C ASP A 36 -2.44 18.62 -4.42
N GLN A 37 -1.75 17.81 -3.63
CA GLN A 37 -0.47 17.21 -4.02
C GLN A 37 -0.65 16.22 -5.18
N ILE A 38 -1.67 15.39 -5.13
CA ILE A 38 -1.98 14.43 -6.20
C ILE A 38 -2.37 15.18 -7.48
N GLN A 39 -3.19 16.21 -7.36
CA GLN A 39 -3.60 17.04 -8.49
C GLN A 39 -2.43 17.77 -9.13
N SER A 40 -1.49 18.30 -8.32
CA SER A 40 -0.26 18.92 -8.81
C SER A 40 0.59 17.93 -9.60
N VAL A 41 0.76 16.70 -9.09
CA VAL A 41 1.49 15.64 -9.81
C VAL A 41 0.75 15.23 -11.08
N GLN A 42 -0.58 15.13 -11.05
CA GLN A 42 -1.38 14.83 -12.25
C GLN A 42 -1.17 15.91 -13.33
N ALA A 43 -1.26 17.18 -12.97
CA ALA A 43 -1.03 18.29 -13.90
C ALA A 43 0.40 18.27 -14.48
N ALA A 44 1.39 17.92 -13.66
CA ALA A 44 2.77 17.78 -14.11
C ALA A 44 2.95 16.60 -15.10
N VAL A 45 2.30 15.46 -14.82
CA VAL A 45 2.28 14.29 -15.73
C VAL A 45 1.62 14.64 -17.05
N ASP A 46 0.48 15.32 -17.04
CA ASP A 46 -0.27 15.70 -18.23
C ASP A 46 0.54 16.67 -19.10
N SER A 47 1.20 17.66 -18.47
CA SER A 47 2.07 18.61 -19.14
C SER A 47 3.30 17.92 -19.75
N PHE A 48 3.94 17.02 -18.99
CA PHE A 48 5.08 16.25 -19.49
C PHE A 48 4.66 15.39 -20.70
N LYS A 49 3.54 14.66 -20.61
CA LYS A 49 3.01 13.84 -21.69
C LYS A 49 2.77 14.65 -22.96
N LYS A 50 2.17 15.84 -22.81
CA LYS A 50 1.90 16.78 -23.92
C LYS A 50 3.19 17.22 -24.61
N ASP A 51 4.19 17.63 -23.83
CA ASP A 51 5.45 18.17 -24.34
C ASP A 51 6.38 17.09 -24.93
N ASN A 52 6.18 15.82 -24.56
CA ASN A 52 7.06 14.72 -24.95
C ASN A 52 6.37 13.69 -25.87
N GLY A 53 5.42 14.13 -26.71
CA GLY A 53 4.83 13.27 -27.75
C GLY A 53 4.05 12.07 -27.20
N GLY A 54 3.44 12.17 -26.03
CA GLY A 54 2.66 11.11 -25.43
C GLY A 54 3.45 10.19 -24.48
N ILE A 55 4.77 10.36 -24.35
CA ILE A 55 5.61 9.59 -23.42
C ILE A 55 5.21 9.93 -21.99
N LEU A 56 5.22 8.91 -21.11
CA LEU A 56 4.90 9.07 -19.70
C LEU A 56 6.16 9.20 -18.82
N PRO A 57 6.12 9.99 -17.74
CA PRO A 57 7.24 10.15 -16.83
C PRO A 57 7.30 9.00 -15.80
N ILE A 58 7.53 7.80 -16.27
CA ILE A 58 7.56 6.58 -15.44
C ILE A 58 8.95 5.96 -15.37
N LYS A 59 9.20 5.21 -14.29
CA LYS A 59 10.32 4.28 -14.16
C LYS A 59 9.93 2.96 -14.85
N THR A 60 10.81 2.44 -15.68
CA THR A 60 10.59 1.12 -16.32
C THR A 60 10.69 0.02 -15.27
N ARG A 61 9.72 -0.89 -15.28
CA ARG A 61 9.70 -2.11 -14.48
C ARG A 61 9.41 -3.31 -15.36
N ASP A 62 9.74 -4.51 -14.86
CA ASP A 62 9.51 -5.75 -15.57
C ASP A 62 8.04 -5.95 -15.93
N ALA A 63 7.79 -6.63 -17.03
CA ALA A 63 6.44 -6.91 -17.53
C ALA A 63 5.57 -7.66 -16.50
N THR A 64 6.21 -8.48 -15.66
CA THR A 64 5.60 -9.29 -14.61
C THR A 64 5.24 -8.51 -13.35
N THR A 65 5.67 -7.24 -13.24
CA THR A 65 5.33 -6.41 -12.09
C THR A 65 3.80 -6.26 -11.97
N PRO A 66 3.22 -6.45 -10.76
CA PRO A 66 1.79 -6.32 -10.55
C PRO A 66 1.24 -4.98 -11.05
N ILE A 67 0.04 -5.00 -11.64
CA ILE A 67 -0.55 -3.87 -12.37
C ILE A 67 -0.54 -2.55 -11.59
N PHE A 68 -0.78 -2.59 -10.28
CA PHE A 68 -0.82 -1.39 -9.44
C PHE A 68 0.57 -0.91 -8.97
N GLN A 69 1.64 -1.59 -9.36
CA GLN A 69 3.02 -1.24 -9.02
C GLN A 69 3.89 -1.06 -10.27
N LYS A 70 3.29 -1.26 -11.45
CA LYS A 70 4.01 -1.37 -12.72
C LYS A 70 4.58 -0.04 -13.22
N TYR A 71 3.89 1.06 -12.98
CA TYR A 71 4.22 2.36 -13.54
C TYR A 71 4.49 3.43 -12.44
N PRO A 72 5.56 3.27 -11.63
CA PRO A 72 5.94 4.31 -10.67
C PRO A 72 6.36 5.58 -11.41
N ILE A 73 5.94 6.73 -10.88
CA ILE A 73 6.32 8.03 -11.43
C ILE A 73 7.82 8.26 -11.22
N ASP A 74 8.49 8.70 -12.27
CA ASP A 74 9.88 9.17 -12.22
C ASP A 74 9.91 10.69 -12.03
N PHE A 75 9.97 11.12 -10.78
CA PHE A 75 10.01 12.53 -10.44
C PHE A 75 11.21 13.27 -11.04
N LYS A 76 12.33 12.57 -11.35
CA LYS A 76 13.48 13.19 -12.03
C LYS A 76 13.12 13.73 -13.42
N LYS A 77 12.13 13.16 -14.08
CA LYS A 77 11.62 13.62 -15.38
C LYS A 77 10.68 14.82 -15.24
N LEU A 78 10.05 14.98 -14.07
CA LEU A 78 9.11 16.06 -13.80
C LEU A 78 9.79 17.30 -13.22
N THR A 79 10.82 17.12 -12.39
CA THR A 79 11.49 18.22 -11.69
C THR A 79 12.69 18.74 -12.49
N PRO A 80 12.97 20.05 -12.47
CA PRO A 80 12.16 21.12 -11.88
C PRO A 80 11.13 21.71 -12.86
N LYS A 81 11.06 21.23 -14.11
CA LYS A 81 10.31 21.91 -15.21
C LYS A 81 8.78 21.89 -15.00
N TYR A 82 8.22 20.76 -14.58
CA TYR A 82 6.77 20.55 -14.46
C TYR A 82 6.29 20.54 -13.01
N LEU A 83 7.20 20.30 -12.08
CA LEU A 83 6.97 20.28 -10.64
C LEU A 83 8.26 20.77 -9.95
N ALA A 84 8.14 21.70 -8.99
CA ALA A 84 9.33 22.23 -8.31
C ALA A 84 10.14 21.15 -7.61
N GLU A 85 9.44 20.28 -6.86
CA GLU A 85 10.00 19.14 -6.12
C GLU A 85 8.96 18.03 -5.97
N PRO A 86 9.35 16.80 -5.65
CA PRO A 86 8.39 15.76 -5.30
C PRO A 86 7.55 16.17 -4.08
N PRO A 87 6.26 15.78 -3.99
CA PRO A 87 5.43 16.05 -2.82
C PRO A 87 6.07 15.58 -1.51
N GLY A 88 5.84 16.30 -0.41
CA GLY A 88 6.41 15.97 0.90
C GLY A 88 5.98 14.58 1.44
N ASN A 89 4.84 14.05 0.97
CA ASN A 89 4.38 12.70 1.30
C ASN A 89 4.90 11.61 0.35
N ALA A 90 5.60 11.98 -0.73
CA ALA A 90 6.21 11.03 -1.66
C ALA A 90 7.47 10.40 -1.06
N TYR A 91 7.72 9.13 -1.37
CA TYR A 91 8.92 8.40 -0.93
C TYR A 91 10.21 9.12 -1.30
N GLU A 92 10.25 9.71 -2.49
CA GLU A 92 11.42 10.46 -2.99
C GLU A 92 11.73 11.71 -2.15
N ASN A 93 10.79 12.17 -1.34
CA ASN A 93 10.96 13.31 -0.42
C ASN A 93 10.82 12.90 1.07
N GLY A 94 11.08 11.62 1.38
CA GLY A 94 11.05 11.09 2.75
C GLY A 94 9.66 10.72 3.28
N GLY A 95 8.62 10.77 2.44
CA GLY A 95 7.27 10.33 2.78
C GLY A 95 7.08 8.82 2.63
N VAL A 96 5.86 8.35 2.88
CA VAL A 96 5.51 6.92 2.93
C VAL A 96 4.75 6.43 1.70
N PHE A 97 4.47 7.29 0.72
CA PHE A 97 3.69 6.93 -0.44
C PHE A 97 4.54 6.84 -1.71
N GLN A 98 4.33 5.78 -2.47
CA GLN A 98 4.79 5.70 -3.84
C GLN A 98 3.70 6.23 -4.78
N TYR A 99 4.06 7.17 -5.63
CA TYR A 99 3.20 7.65 -6.70
C TYR A 99 3.29 6.72 -7.91
N VAL A 100 2.15 6.31 -8.44
CA VAL A 100 2.05 5.41 -9.60
C VAL A 100 1.03 5.91 -10.59
N LEU A 101 1.16 5.53 -11.86
CA LEU A 101 0.13 5.71 -12.87
C LEU A 101 -0.69 4.43 -13.02
N VAL A 102 -1.99 4.57 -13.03
CA VAL A 102 -2.94 3.54 -13.48
C VAL A 102 -3.52 3.94 -14.84
N ASP A 103 -4.08 2.99 -15.57
CA ASP A 103 -4.68 3.20 -16.90
C ASP A 103 -3.73 3.94 -17.87
N ALA A 104 -2.44 3.59 -17.82
CA ALA A 104 -1.36 4.28 -18.52
C ALA A 104 -1.58 4.40 -20.04
N GLU A 105 -2.25 3.44 -20.65
CA GLU A 105 -2.49 3.38 -22.12
C GLU A 105 -3.69 4.22 -22.56
N THR A 106 -4.64 4.47 -21.68
CA THR A 106 -5.90 5.16 -22.01
C THR A 106 -5.97 6.54 -21.36
N LYS A 107 -6.12 6.59 -20.06
CA LYS A 107 -6.20 7.80 -19.26
C LYS A 107 -5.25 7.72 -18.08
N PRO A 108 -3.94 8.02 -18.25
CA PRO A 108 -2.97 7.96 -17.17
C PRO A 108 -3.44 8.74 -15.94
N THR A 109 -3.70 8.03 -14.85
CA THR A 109 -4.23 8.62 -13.62
C THR A 109 -3.26 8.39 -12.48
N VAL A 110 -2.88 9.48 -11.78
CA VAL A 110 -1.99 9.42 -10.63
C VAL A 110 -2.71 8.83 -9.44
N LYS A 111 -2.11 7.82 -8.85
CA LYS A 111 -2.58 7.13 -7.65
C LYS A 111 -1.41 6.88 -6.69
N LEU A 112 -1.73 6.46 -5.48
CA LEU A 112 -0.78 6.21 -4.41
C LEU A 112 -0.87 4.78 -3.91
N PHE A 113 0.23 4.23 -3.45
CA PHE A 113 0.20 3.11 -2.53
C PHE A 113 1.14 3.31 -1.33
N ASP A 114 0.76 2.72 -0.21
CA ASP A 114 1.46 2.84 1.06
C ASP A 114 2.63 1.88 1.13
N LEU A 115 3.85 2.40 1.25
CA LEU A 115 5.07 1.61 1.33
C LEU A 115 5.23 0.88 2.67
N ARG A 116 4.53 1.29 3.73
CA ARG A 116 4.53 0.60 5.03
C ARG A 116 4.02 -0.83 4.91
N ILE A 117 3.10 -1.08 3.97
CA ILE A 117 2.64 -2.43 3.62
C ILE A 117 3.80 -3.29 3.10
N SER A 118 4.66 -2.69 2.28
CA SER A 118 5.85 -3.36 1.74
C SER A 118 6.82 -3.80 2.85
N GLU A 119 7.07 -2.94 3.82
CA GLU A 119 7.94 -3.22 4.96
C GLU A 119 7.42 -4.41 5.79
N THR A 120 6.12 -4.41 6.08
CA THR A 120 5.48 -5.52 6.80
C THR A 120 5.55 -6.83 6.01
N ILE A 121 5.32 -6.79 4.69
CA ILE A 121 5.45 -7.96 3.81
C ILE A 121 6.88 -8.49 3.81
N GLN A 122 7.90 -7.62 3.76
CA GLN A 122 9.30 -8.02 3.79
C GLN A 122 9.66 -8.69 5.12
N ASP A 123 9.21 -8.17 6.27
CA ASP A 123 9.43 -8.81 7.57
C ASP A 123 8.78 -10.21 7.62
N ILE A 124 7.52 -10.35 7.14
CA ILE A 124 6.85 -11.66 7.07
C ILE A 124 7.65 -12.62 6.16
N LYS A 125 8.06 -12.20 4.97
CA LYS A 125 8.84 -13.03 4.04
C LYS A 125 10.20 -13.43 4.61
N LEU A 126 10.88 -12.54 5.32
CA LEU A 126 12.13 -12.86 6.01
C LEU A 126 11.94 -13.94 7.06
N ARG A 127 10.87 -13.86 7.86
CA ARG A 127 10.54 -14.87 8.86
C ARG A 127 10.10 -16.20 8.24
N ILE A 128 9.36 -16.18 7.14
CA ILE A 128 9.05 -17.39 6.37
C ILE A 128 10.33 -18.07 5.89
N LYS A 129 11.27 -17.30 5.34
CA LYS A 129 12.57 -17.80 4.89
C LYS A 129 13.37 -18.41 6.05
N ALA A 130 13.40 -17.76 7.20
CA ALA A 130 14.07 -18.27 8.40
C ALA A 130 13.40 -19.54 8.95
N ASN A 131 12.07 -19.69 8.82
CA ASN A 131 11.33 -20.88 9.21
C ASN A 131 11.50 -22.06 8.23
N GLY A 132 12.03 -21.79 7.02
CA GLY A 132 12.26 -22.78 5.96
C GLY A 132 11.06 -23.07 5.06
N TYR A 133 9.86 -22.78 5.50
CA TYR A 133 8.61 -22.93 4.71
C TYR A 133 7.51 -22.01 5.23
N PRO A 134 6.50 -21.66 4.39
CA PRO A 134 5.34 -20.89 4.82
C PRO A 134 4.47 -21.72 5.79
N PRO A 135 4.17 -21.22 6.99
CA PRO A 135 3.32 -21.93 7.93
C PRO A 135 1.84 -21.76 7.56
N TYR A 136 1.37 -22.55 6.63
CA TYR A 136 -0.03 -22.54 6.19
C TYR A 136 -0.97 -22.93 7.34
N LYS A 137 -2.08 -22.20 7.51
CA LYS A 137 -3.09 -22.45 8.53
C LYS A 137 -4.39 -22.97 7.93
N LYS A 138 -5.00 -22.22 7.02
CA LYS A 138 -6.26 -22.57 6.34
C LYS A 138 -6.16 -22.24 4.87
N ARG A 139 -6.61 -23.14 4.01
CA ARG A 139 -6.79 -22.86 2.58
C ARG A 139 -7.96 -21.90 2.40
N LEU A 140 -7.76 -20.78 1.70
CA LEU A 140 -8.76 -19.76 1.42
C LEU A 140 -9.28 -19.83 0.00
N ALA A 141 -8.40 -20.20 -0.93
CA ALA A 141 -8.70 -20.43 -2.33
C ALA A 141 -7.66 -21.36 -2.96
N ASN A 142 -7.72 -21.55 -4.29
CA ASN A 142 -6.66 -22.27 -4.97
C ASN A 142 -5.33 -21.51 -4.81
N ASN A 143 -4.32 -22.22 -4.29
CA ASN A 143 -2.98 -21.67 -4.01
C ASN A 143 -2.93 -20.44 -3.08
N VAL A 144 -3.97 -20.17 -2.27
CA VAL A 144 -4.01 -19.06 -1.31
C VAL A 144 -4.34 -19.57 0.09
N TYR A 145 -3.53 -19.20 1.07
CA TYR A 145 -3.61 -19.70 2.45
C TYR A 145 -3.51 -18.54 3.45
N SER A 146 -4.19 -18.68 4.59
CA SER A 146 -3.90 -17.88 5.77
C SER A 146 -2.60 -18.36 6.43
N ILE A 147 -1.94 -17.47 7.17
CA ILE A 147 -0.63 -17.69 7.79
C ILE A 147 -0.82 -18.03 9.28
N ASP A 148 -0.10 -19.02 9.79
CA ASP A 148 0.06 -19.24 11.21
C ASP A 148 1.21 -18.37 11.75
N PHE A 149 0.89 -17.13 12.08
CA PHE A 149 1.87 -16.14 12.53
C PHE A 149 2.59 -16.52 13.83
N LYS A 150 1.99 -17.37 14.67
CA LYS A 150 2.67 -17.86 15.89
C LYS A 150 3.91 -18.67 15.56
N LYS A 151 3.87 -19.47 14.49
CA LYS A 151 5.03 -20.23 14.00
C LYS A 151 6.13 -19.36 13.43
N LEU A 152 5.82 -18.12 13.06
CA LEU A 152 6.79 -17.11 12.63
C LEU A 152 7.28 -16.21 13.78
N GLY A 153 6.92 -16.54 15.05
CA GLY A 153 7.36 -15.79 16.21
C GLY A 153 6.62 -14.47 16.46
N TYR A 154 5.44 -14.27 15.86
CA TYR A 154 4.62 -13.11 16.18
C TYR A 154 3.73 -13.39 17.40
N GLU A 155 3.70 -12.48 18.35
CA GLU A 155 2.74 -12.50 19.47
C GLU A 155 1.31 -12.26 18.99
N LYS A 156 1.14 -11.30 18.08
CA LYS A 156 -0.13 -10.95 17.43
C LYS A 156 0.07 -10.94 15.91
N PRO A 157 -0.92 -11.41 15.13
CA PRO A 157 -0.85 -11.32 13.68
C PRO A 157 -0.63 -9.88 13.22
N PRO A 158 0.35 -9.59 12.35
CA PRO A 158 0.47 -8.29 11.71
C PRO A 158 -0.71 -8.06 10.77
N TYR A 159 -0.99 -6.79 10.48
CA TYR A 159 -2.04 -6.37 9.58
C TYR A 159 -1.59 -5.17 8.73
N ALA A 160 -2.22 -4.99 7.59
CA ALA A 160 -2.16 -3.77 6.82
C ALA A 160 -3.36 -2.88 7.19
N VAL A 161 -3.15 -1.57 7.33
CA VAL A 161 -4.28 -0.64 7.46
C VAL A 161 -4.82 -0.35 6.07
N SER A 162 -6.11 -0.59 5.86
CA SER A 162 -6.76 -0.31 4.59
C SER A 162 -6.74 1.19 4.28
N PRO A 163 -6.25 1.63 3.12
CA PRO A 163 -6.38 3.02 2.70
C PRO A 163 -7.79 3.39 2.24
N PHE A 164 -8.70 2.41 2.12
CA PHE A 164 -10.08 2.60 1.65
C PHE A 164 -11.08 2.71 2.80
N THR A 165 -10.87 1.93 3.88
CA THR A 165 -11.84 1.78 4.98
C THR A 165 -11.25 2.01 6.36
N ASN A 166 -9.93 2.22 6.49
CA ASN A 166 -9.17 2.29 7.75
C ASN A 166 -9.27 1.01 8.61
N GLN A 167 -9.74 -0.10 8.04
CA GLN A 167 -9.80 -1.38 8.74
C GLN A 167 -8.47 -2.12 8.68
N ASN A 168 -8.25 -3.01 9.64
CA ASN A 168 -7.10 -3.90 9.64
C ASN A 168 -7.34 -5.06 8.68
N LEU A 169 -6.50 -5.17 7.65
CA LEU A 169 -6.54 -6.21 6.64
C LEU A 169 -5.52 -7.31 6.98
N PRO A 170 -5.90 -8.60 6.90
CA PRO A 170 -4.96 -9.69 7.12
C PRO A 170 -4.03 -9.88 5.93
N PHE A 171 -2.88 -10.51 6.19
CA PHE A 171 -1.99 -11.01 5.15
C PHE A 171 -2.31 -12.48 4.84
N VAL A 172 -2.13 -12.83 3.56
CA VAL A 172 -2.24 -14.18 3.03
C VAL A 172 -0.95 -14.57 2.33
N VAL A 173 -0.73 -15.86 2.15
CA VAL A 173 0.45 -16.40 1.48
C VAL A 173 0.05 -17.38 0.39
N THR A 174 0.79 -17.40 -0.70
CA THR A 174 0.63 -18.37 -1.78
C THR A 174 1.58 -19.55 -1.61
N GLY A 175 1.39 -20.61 -2.40
CA GLY A 175 2.23 -21.83 -2.34
C GLY A 175 3.69 -21.58 -2.69
N ASP A 176 3.99 -20.53 -3.44
CA ASP A 176 5.32 -20.03 -3.79
C ASP A 176 5.90 -19.04 -2.76
N ALA A 177 5.30 -19.00 -1.56
CA ALA A 177 5.73 -18.18 -0.43
C ALA A 177 5.63 -16.67 -0.64
N GLU A 178 4.88 -16.21 -1.64
CA GLU A 178 4.61 -14.79 -1.84
C GLU A 178 3.49 -14.32 -0.90
N VAL A 179 3.66 -13.12 -0.31
CA VAL A 179 2.76 -12.55 0.69
C VAL A 179 1.98 -11.39 0.10
N TYR A 180 0.66 -11.40 0.35
CA TYR A 180 -0.28 -10.41 -0.17
C TYR A 180 -1.21 -9.91 0.93
N VAL A 181 -1.83 -8.75 0.70
CA VAL A 181 -2.91 -8.22 1.55
C VAL A 181 -4.25 -8.75 1.07
N ASP A 182 -5.11 -9.13 1.99
CA ASP A 182 -6.47 -9.58 1.71
C ASP A 182 -7.45 -8.40 1.71
N TYR A 183 -7.82 -7.93 0.52
CA TYR A 183 -8.75 -6.81 0.33
C TYR A 183 -10.23 -7.22 0.21
N ARG A 184 -10.61 -8.47 0.53
CA ARG A 184 -12.00 -8.92 0.37
C ARG A 184 -13.00 -8.09 1.16
N SER A 185 -12.64 -7.64 2.37
CA SER A 185 -13.51 -6.78 3.18
C SER A 185 -13.75 -5.40 2.54
N ASP A 186 -12.70 -4.81 1.97
CA ASP A 186 -12.83 -3.53 1.26
C ASP A 186 -13.67 -3.65 0.00
N LEU A 187 -13.42 -4.70 -0.79
CA LEU A 187 -14.18 -5.00 -1.99
C LEU A 187 -15.67 -5.23 -1.67
N TYR A 188 -15.97 -5.99 -0.62
CA TYR A 188 -17.34 -6.21 -0.17
C TYR A 188 -18.06 -4.89 0.14
N GLN A 189 -17.40 -4.00 0.89
CA GLN A 189 -17.97 -2.70 1.23
C GLN A 189 -18.13 -1.80 0.00
N ALA A 190 -17.13 -1.79 -0.91
CA ALA A 190 -17.19 -0.99 -2.13
C ALA A 190 -18.32 -1.45 -3.06
N ILE A 191 -18.51 -2.76 -3.26
CA ILE A 191 -19.59 -3.32 -4.06
C ILE A 191 -20.95 -2.97 -3.45
N LYS A 192 -21.08 -3.13 -2.14
CA LYS A 192 -22.32 -2.78 -1.44
C LYS A 192 -22.68 -1.30 -1.58
N LYS A 193 -21.67 -0.42 -1.57
CA LYS A 193 -21.84 1.03 -1.76
C LYS A 193 -22.24 1.40 -3.20
N GLN A 194 -21.69 0.70 -4.19
CA GLN A 194 -22.02 0.96 -5.61
C GLN A 194 -23.45 0.52 -6.00
N GLY A 195 -24.02 -0.44 -5.30
CA GLY A 195 -25.37 -0.98 -5.57
C GLY A 195 -25.48 -1.83 -6.85
N VAL A 196 -24.47 -1.87 -7.71
CA VAL A 196 -24.42 -2.69 -8.92
C VAL A 196 -23.26 -3.66 -8.81
N PRO A 197 -23.52 -4.97 -8.69
CA PRO A 197 -22.45 -5.94 -8.60
C PRO A 197 -21.72 -6.08 -9.94
N PRO A 198 -20.39 -6.25 -9.91
CA PRO A 198 -19.60 -6.56 -11.09
C PRO A 198 -19.93 -7.97 -11.64
N LYS A 199 -19.44 -8.28 -12.82
CA LYS A 199 -19.65 -9.60 -13.41
C LYS A 199 -18.74 -10.63 -12.75
N VAL A 200 -19.29 -11.84 -12.58
CA VAL A 200 -18.51 -13.00 -12.13
C VAL A 200 -17.43 -13.33 -13.17
N GLY A 201 -16.22 -13.63 -12.71
CA GLY A 201 -15.07 -13.94 -13.56
C GLY A 201 -14.22 -12.73 -13.99
N GLU A 202 -14.70 -11.50 -13.79
CA GLU A 202 -13.90 -10.29 -14.01
C GLU A 202 -13.08 -9.93 -12.76
N ASP A 203 -11.92 -9.27 -12.97
CA ASP A 203 -11.15 -8.72 -11.86
C ASP A 203 -11.87 -7.48 -11.30
N ILE A 204 -12.26 -7.56 -10.03
CA ILE A 204 -13.05 -6.52 -9.37
C ILE A 204 -12.21 -5.47 -8.62
N ARG A 205 -10.88 -5.58 -8.58
CA ARG A 205 -10.01 -4.60 -7.92
C ARG A 205 -10.14 -3.16 -8.45
N PRO A 206 -10.44 -2.91 -9.74
CA PRO A 206 -10.68 -1.57 -10.24
C PRO A 206 -11.78 -0.79 -9.50
N ILE A 207 -12.71 -1.47 -8.83
CA ILE A 207 -13.75 -0.86 -8.01
C ILE A 207 -13.16 -0.04 -6.86
N LEU A 208 -12.08 -0.53 -6.23
CA LEU A 208 -11.39 0.20 -5.16
C LEU A 208 -10.63 1.43 -5.68
N VAL A 209 -10.21 1.39 -6.94
CA VAL A 209 -9.37 2.45 -7.52
C VAL A 209 -10.20 3.62 -8.05
N LYS A 210 -11.44 3.35 -8.53
CA LYS A 210 -12.26 4.32 -9.25
C LYS A 210 -12.44 5.64 -8.49
N ASP A 211 -12.86 5.56 -7.24
CA ASP A 211 -13.19 6.74 -6.42
C ASP A 211 -12.20 6.98 -5.27
N SER A 212 -11.00 6.40 -5.36
CA SER A 212 -9.96 6.51 -4.35
C SER A 212 -8.69 7.12 -4.91
N MET A 213 -7.92 7.77 -4.06
CA MET A 213 -6.56 8.21 -4.35
C MET A 213 -5.56 7.03 -4.30
N PHE A 214 -5.96 5.91 -3.75
CA PHE A 214 -5.10 4.75 -3.52
C PHE A 214 -5.36 3.62 -4.50
N VAL A 215 -4.37 2.74 -4.62
CA VAL A 215 -4.48 1.45 -5.29
C VAL A 215 -4.34 0.31 -4.28
N PRO A 216 -4.97 -0.86 -4.53
CA PRO A 216 -4.80 -2.05 -3.69
C PRO A 216 -3.46 -2.73 -4.03
N ALA A 217 -2.36 -2.12 -3.59
CA ALA A 217 -1.02 -2.68 -3.77
C ALA A 217 -0.86 -4.02 -3.04
N TYR A 218 0.00 -4.89 -3.54
CA TYR A 218 0.20 -6.24 -3.00
C TYR A 218 -1.09 -7.05 -2.88
N SER A 219 -2.02 -6.88 -3.82
CA SER A 219 -3.26 -7.65 -3.90
C SER A 219 -3.18 -8.76 -4.91
N LEU A 220 -3.79 -9.90 -4.59
CA LEU A 220 -4.16 -10.91 -5.57
C LEU A 220 -5.34 -10.43 -6.41
N PRO A 221 -5.59 -10.99 -7.60
CA PRO A 221 -6.83 -10.78 -8.33
C PRO A 221 -8.03 -11.30 -7.55
N TYR A 222 -9.15 -10.62 -7.67
CA TYR A 222 -10.43 -11.03 -7.06
C TYR A 222 -11.55 -11.04 -8.09
N THR A 223 -12.52 -11.90 -7.84
CA THR A 223 -13.78 -11.94 -8.58
C THR A 223 -14.95 -12.14 -7.61
N LEU A 224 -16.17 -12.23 -8.13
CA LEU A 224 -17.33 -12.60 -7.33
C LEU A 224 -17.52 -14.11 -7.33
N ASP A 225 -17.86 -14.65 -6.18
CA ASP A 225 -18.44 -15.99 -6.06
C ASP A 225 -19.77 -16.05 -6.83
N PRO A 226 -19.99 -17.06 -7.67
CA PRO A 226 -21.19 -17.13 -8.50
C PRO A 226 -22.49 -17.30 -7.69
N GLU A 227 -22.42 -17.90 -6.50
CA GLU A 227 -23.60 -18.17 -5.67
C GLU A 227 -23.84 -17.07 -4.64
N THR A 228 -22.80 -16.73 -3.84
CA THR A 228 -22.94 -15.77 -2.75
C THR A 228 -22.79 -14.33 -3.18
N LYS A 229 -22.23 -14.07 -4.37
CA LYS A 229 -21.89 -12.74 -4.89
C LYS A 229 -20.90 -11.97 -3.99
N GLU A 230 -20.18 -12.69 -3.12
CA GLU A 230 -19.13 -12.12 -2.29
C GLU A 230 -17.77 -12.10 -3.00
N PRO A 231 -16.86 -11.17 -2.67
CA PRO A 231 -15.51 -11.16 -3.19
C PRO A 231 -14.71 -12.41 -2.79
N VAL A 232 -14.15 -13.09 -3.77
CA VAL A 232 -13.26 -14.24 -3.58
C VAL A 232 -11.98 -14.06 -4.37
N PHE A 233 -10.90 -14.74 -3.95
CA PHE A 233 -9.68 -14.77 -4.75
C PHE A 233 -9.98 -15.43 -6.09
N SER A 234 -9.49 -14.81 -7.16
CA SER A 234 -9.65 -15.32 -8.52
C SER A 234 -8.55 -16.32 -8.85
N ASP A 235 -8.89 -17.38 -9.59
CA ASP A 235 -7.93 -18.32 -10.17
C ASP A 235 -7.16 -17.74 -11.37
N ILE A 236 -7.36 -16.47 -11.70
CA ILE A 236 -6.59 -15.80 -12.76
C ILE A 236 -5.11 -15.88 -12.40
N LYS A 237 -4.33 -16.56 -13.23
CA LYS A 237 -2.89 -16.67 -13.05
C LYS A 237 -2.28 -15.27 -13.04
N ILE A 238 -1.65 -14.88 -11.93
CA ILE A 238 -0.72 -13.77 -11.94
C ILE A 238 0.39 -14.21 -12.92
N PRO A 239 0.79 -13.36 -13.89
CA PRO A 239 1.92 -13.70 -14.74
C PRO A 239 3.13 -13.97 -13.82
N THR A 240 3.48 -15.23 -13.67
CA THR A 240 4.71 -15.63 -12.99
C THR A 240 5.85 -15.38 -13.96
N THR A 241 6.96 -14.85 -13.47
CA THR A 241 8.22 -14.71 -14.21
C THR A 241 8.53 -16.03 -14.92
N PRO A 242 8.81 -16.05 -16.22
CA PRO A 242 9.49 -17.20 -16.79
C PRO A 242 10.87 -17.32 -16.14
N ASN A 243 11.19 -18.54 -15.68
CA ASN A 243 12.51 -18.90 -15.18
C ASN A 243 13.59 -18.60 -16.22
#